data_c3fbce0409e10717c1a7c0b187aa0372
#
_entry.id   c3fbce0409e10717c1a7c0b187aa0372
#
_cell.length_a   1.000
_cell.length_b   1.000
_cell.length_c   1.000
_cell.angle_alpha   90.00
_cell.angle_beta   90.00
_cell.angle_gamma   90.00
#
_symmetry.space_group_name_H-M   'P 1'
#
loop_
_entity.id
_entity.type
_entity.pdbx_description
1 polymer ?
#
loop_
_entity_poly.entity_id
_entity_poly.type
_entity_poly.pdbx_seq_one_letter_code
_entity_poly.pdbx_strand_id
1 'polypeptide(L)'
;MQHVGVIKEIWRYPVKGMAGESLAQCDLGPEGLEGDRVWALRDSARGEIQSCKFRPELLQCTAALRPSGAVDVVMPSGDVIASDDLHIHQRLSELVGHPSTLESLKPLDKAGDNRHFYRRYKPNKHSWLDELKDTFAREPGEPLPDFSQMPQQAQDFVTLPGTFFLVSPFHIITTASVRCLQKQLPAADWDVRRFRP
;
A
#
# COMPACT_ATOMS: atom_id res chain seq x y z
N MET A 1 14.68 -16.15 26.30
CA MET A 1 14.08 -15.68 25.04
C MET A 1 14.46 -16.69 23.95
N GLN A 2 13.48 -17.23 23.23
CA GLN A 2 13.76 -18.22 22.18
C GLN A 2 14.13 -17.48 20.88
N HIS A 3 15.26 -17.82 20.27
CA HIS A 3 15.65 -17.29 18.96
C HIS A 3 14.80 -17.97 17.88
N VAL A 4 14.01 -17.19 17.14
CA VAL A 4 13.07 -17.69 16.11
C VAL A 4 13.54 -17.41 14.68
N GLY A 5 14.50 -16.51 14.49
CA GLY A 5 15.04 -16.16 13.19
C GLY A 5 15.82 -14.86 13.18
N VAL A 6 16.26 -14.47 11.99
CA VAL A 6 17.00 -13.22 11.73
C VAL A 6 16.28 -12.50 10.60
N ILE A 7 16.08 -11.20 10.77
CA ILE A 7 15.59 -10.33 9.69
C ILE A 7 16.71 -10.22 8.64
N LYS A 8 16.41 -10.60 7.40
CA LYS A 8 17.35 -10.57 6.30
C LYS A 8 17.29 -9.26 5.52
N GLU A 9 16.09 -8.76 5.32
CA GLU A 9 15.82 -7.55 4.54
C GLU A 9 14.66 -6.80 5.19
N ILE A 10 14.70 -5.46 5.11
CA ILE A 10 13.61 -4.57 5.51
C ILE A 10 13.25 -3.74 4.28
N TRP A 11 11.97 -3.75 3.93
CA TRP A 11 11.45 -2.97 2.83
C TRP A 11 10.40 -1.97 3.34
N ARG A 12 10.53 -0.72 2.92
CA ARG A 12 9.56 0.34 3.20
C ARG A 12 8.96 0.83 1.88
N TYR A 13 7.67 1.09 1.86
CA TYR A 13 6.92 1.55 0.70
C TYR A 13 6.27 2.91 1.03
N PRO A 14 7.01 4.03 0.96
CA PRO A 14 6.50 5.33 1.41
C PRO A 14 5.23 5.75 0.70
N VAL A 15 5.07 5.40 -0.60
CA VAL A 15 3.89 5.70 -1.39
C VAL A 15 3.08 4.43 -1.67
N LYS A 16 1.79 4.45 -1.31
CA LYS A 16 0.87 3.36 -1.62
C LYS A 16 0.85 3.05 -3.10
N GLY A 17 1.11 1.79 -3.46
CA GLY A 17 1.05 1.31 -4.84
C GLY A 17 2.37 1.40 -5.62
N MET A 18 3.35 2.20 -5.19
CA MET A 18 4.66 2.29 -5.83
C MET A 18 5.64 1.23 -5.29
N ALA A 19 6.72 0.95 -6.01
CA ALA A 19 7.84 0.19 -5.49
C ALA A 19 8.51 0.94 -4.34
N GLY A 20 9.07 0.18 -3.39
CA GLY A 20 9.65 0.71 -2.16
C GLY A 20 11.17 0.78 -2.19
N GLU A 21 11.73 1.05 -1.03
CA GLU A 21 13.16 1.14 -0.75
C GLU A 21 13.59 0.09 0.28
N SER A 22 14.83 -0.38 0.16
CA SER A 22 15.46 -1.28 1.13
C SER A 22 16.17 -0.49 2.20
N LEU A 23 16.00 -0.87 3.46
CA LEU A 23 16.58 -0.20 4.62
C LEU A 23 17.49 -1.14 5.40
N ALA A 24 18.59 -0.59 5.94
CA ALA A 24 19.45 -1.32 6.86
C ALA A 24 18.85 -1.42 8.28
N GLN A 25 18.05 -0.44 8.65
CA GLN A 25 17.34 -0.36 9.94
C GLN A 25 16.09 0.51 9.79
N CYS A 26 15.11 0.30 10.66
CA CYS A 26 13.89 1.09 10.72
C CYS A 26 13.30 1.02 12.12
N ASP A 27 12.66 2.10 12.56
CA ASP A 27 11.89 2.12 13.79
C ASP A 27 10.52 1.49 13.57
N LEU A 28 10.05 0.78 14.58
CA LEU A 28 8.74 0.12 14.63
C LEU A 28 7.85 0.86 15.63
N GLY A 29 6.70 1.31 15.15
CA GLY A 29 5.67 1.89 15.99
C GLY A 29 4.37 1.07 15.95
N PRO A 30 3.33 1.50 16.68
CA PRO A 30 2.01 0.88 16.63
C PRO A 30 1.37 0.96 15.23
N GLU A 31 1.77 1.94 14.43
CA GLU A 31 1.30 2.16 13.06
C GLU A 31 2.09 1.37 12.01
N GLY A 32 3.08 0.59 12.40
CA GLY A 32 3.94 -0.18 11.49
C GLY A 32 5.38 0.34 11.42
N LEU A 33 6.04 0.14 10.28
CA LEU A 33 7.35 0.71 9.98
C LEU A 33 7.22 2.23 9.83
N GLU A 34 8.11 2.99 10.47
CA GLU A 34 8.11 4.44 10.34
C GLU A 34 8.24 4.87 8.87
N GLY A 35 7.30 5.71 8.42
CA GLY A 35 7.27 6.22 7.06
C GLY A 35 6.73 5.25 6.00
N ASP A 36 6.21 4.08 6.39
CA ASP A 36 5.59 3.15 5.45
C ASP A 36 4.17 3.60 5.09
N ARG A 37 3.87 3.70 3.79
CA ARG A 37 2.56 4.09 3.22
C ARG A 37 2.00 5.39 3.82
N VAL A 38 2.88 6.38 3.99
CA VAL A 38 2.52 7.73 4.47
C VAL A 38 2.11 8.67 3.34
N TRP A 39 2.23 8.24 2.08
CA TRP A 39 1.77 8.94 0.89
C TRP A 39 0.91 8.03 0.02
N ALA A 40 -0.01 8.63 -0.72
CA ALA A 40 -0.83 7.91 -1.70
C ALA A 40 -1.27 8.83 -2.83
N LEU A 41 -1.55 8.24 -4.00
CA LEU A 41 -2.16 8.95 -5.11
C LEU A 41 -3.68 9.01 -4.89
N ARG A 42 -4.27 10.20 -5.07
CA ARG A 42 -5.71 10.45 -5.00
C ARG A 42 -6.25 10.80 -6.38
N ASP A 43 -7.31 10.12 -6.79
CA ASP A 43 -8.08 10.46 -7.98
C ASP A 43 -8.85 11.76 -7.71
N SER A 44 -8.57 12.84 -8.47
CA SER A 44 -9.17 14.16 -8.26
C SER A 44 -10.66 14.19 -8.61
N ALA A 45 -11.12 13.34 -9.54
CA ALA A 45 -12.51 13.28 -9.95
C ALA A 45 -13.38 12.51 -8.94
N ARG A 46 -12.84 11.40 -8.40
CA ARG A 46 -13.55 10.55 -7.43
C ARG A 46 -13.31 10.96 -5.98
N GLY A 47 -12.21 11.68 -5.73
CA GLY A 47 -11.79 12.02 -4.39
C GLY A 47 -11.24 10.85 -3.58
N GLU A 48 -10.94 9.72 -4.21
CA GLU A 48 -10.57 8.46 -3.56
C GLU A 48 -9.08 8.16 -3.68
N ILE A 49 -8.51 7.57 -2.63
CA ILE A 49 -7.15 7.05 -2.65
C ILE A 49 -7.07 5.85 -3.59
N GLN A 50 -6.05 5.85 -4.43
CA GLN A 50 -5.80 4.82 -5.43
C GLN A 50 -4.81 3.76 -4.94
N SER A 51 -4.81 2.63 -5.64
CA SER A 51 -3.85 1.54 -5.41
C SER A 51 -3.36 0.98 -6.74
N CYS A 52 -2.24 0.28 -6.72
CA CYS A 52 -1.69 -0.40 -7.89
C CYS A 52 -2.63 -1.48 -8.48
N LYS A 53 -3.63 -1.95 -7.73
CA LYS A 53 -4.66 -2.86 -8.26
C LYS A 53 -5.46 -2.20 -9.40
N PHE A 54 -5.76 -0.91 -9.28
CA PHE A 54 -6.54 -0.15 -10.26
C PHE A 54 -5.67 0.76 -11.13
N ARG A 55 -4.42 1.00 -10.71
CA ARG A 55 -3.41 1.82 -11.41
C ARG A 55 -2.08 1.08 -11.37
N PRO A 56 -1.94 0.01 -12.18
CA PRO A 56 -0.73 -0.82 -12.20
C PRO A 56 0.51 -0.05 -12.64
N GLU A 57 0.35 1.07 -13.33
CA GLU A 57 1.42 1.99 -13.73
C GLU A 57 2.24 2.48 -12.54
N LEU A 58 1.61 2.61 -11.36
CA LEU A 58 2.30 3.00 -10.12
C LEU A 58 3.43 2.05 -9.72
N LEU A 59 3.33 0.76 -10.08
CA LEU A 59 4.40 -0.21 -9.82
C LEU A 59 5.67 0.06 -10.61
N GLN A 60 5.61 0.88 -11.66
CA GLN A 60 6.77 1.28 -12.44
C GLN A 60 7.54 2.43 -11.78
N CYS A 61 6.96 3.09 -10.78
CA CYS A 61 7.62 4.11 -9.97
C CYS A 61 8.24 3.49 -8.72
N THR A 62 9.38 4.05 -8.28
CA THR A 62 9.97 3.77 -6.97
C THR A 62 9.88 5.02 -6.12
N ALA A 63 9.57 4.86 -4.83
CA ALA A 63 9.53 5.98 -3.90
C ALA A 63 10.51 5.79 -2.75
N ALA A 64 11.18 6.87 -2.37
CA ALA A 64 12.06 6.94 -1.20
C ALA A 64 11.65 8.09 -0.28
N LEU A 65 11.63 7.85 1.03
CA LEU A 65 11.26 8.85 2.02
C LEU A 65 12.47 9.70 2.44
N ARG A 66 12.30 11.02 2.38
CA ARG A 66 13.30 11.98 2.90
C ARG A 66 13.14 12.17 4.42
N PRO A 67 14.19 12.60 5.12
CA PRO A 67 14.09 12.95 6.55
C PRO A 67 13.06 14.05 6.85
N SER A 68 12.74 14.89 5.88
CA SER A 68 11.71 15.93 6.00
C SER A 68 10.27 15.40 6.00
N GLY A 69 10.07 14.10 5.68
CA GLY A 69 8.76 13.51 5.45
C GLY A 69 8.25 13.65 4.00
N ALA A 70 8.93 14.41 3.15
CA ALA A 70 8.69 14.43 1.72
C ALA A 70 9.18 13.12 1.07
N VAL A 71 8.70 12.80 -0.14
CA VAL A 71 9.16 11.64 -0.89
C VAL A 71 9.76 12.05 -2.22
N ASP A 72 10.80 11.33 -2.62
CA ASP A 72 11.31 11.32 -3.98
C ASP A 72 10.65 10.20 -4.76
N VAL A 73 10.07 10.52 -5.90
CA VAL A 73 9.47 9.56 -6.81
C VAL A 73 10.34 9.43 -8.04
N VAL A 74 10.87 8.24 -8.27
CA VAL A 74 11.58 7.88 -9.50
C VAL A 74 10.54 7.41 -10.51
N MET A 75 10.40 8.14 -11.59
CA MET A 75 9.48 7.83 -12.69
C MET A 75 10.04 6.71 -13.59
N PRO A 76 9.21 6.06 -14.42
CA PRO A 76 9.68 5.06 -15.39
C PRO A 76 10.74 5.59 -16.38
N SER A 77 10.75 6.90 -16.63
CA SER A 77 11.78 7.59 -17.45
C SER A 77 13.15 7.68 -16.76
N GLY A 78 13.22 7.42 -15.44
CA GLY A 78 14.39 7.65 -14.61
C GLY A 78 14.43 9.05 -13.98
N ASP A 79 13.51 9.94 -14.32
CA ASP A 79 13.42 11.25 -13.67
C ASP A 79 13.06 11.10 -12.19
N VAL A 80 13.71 11.88 -11.34
CA VAL A 80 13.40 11.95 -9.91
C VAL A 80 12.63 13.24 -9.63
N ILE A 81 11.42 13.12 -9.10
CA ILE A 81 10.56 14.26 -8.80
C ILE A 81 10.16 14.21 -7.33
N ALA A 82 10.40 15.28 -6.61
CA ALA A 82 10.03 15.39 -5.20
C ALA A 82 8.53 15.62 -5.01
N SER A 83 7.97 15.18 -3.88
CA SER A 83 6.55 15.39 -3.57
C SER A 83 6.16 16.87 -3.37
N ASP A 84 7.14 17.73 -3.14
CA ASP A 84 6.98 19.19 -3.02
C ASP A 84 7.28 19.95 -4.34
N ASP A 85 7.60 19.22 -5.42
CA ASP A 85 7.73 19.81 -6.76
C ASP A 85 6.33 20.11 -7.35
N LEU A 86 6.20 21.28 -7.96
CA LEU A 86 4.94 21.76 -8.56
C LEU A 86 4.44 20.85 -9.69
N HIS A 87 5.31 20.10 -10.34
CA HIS A 87 4.99 19.24 -11.47
C HIS A 87 4.63 17.79 -11.07
N ILE A 88 4.83 17.39 -9.82
CA ILE A 88 4.63 15.99 -9.40
C ILE A 88 3.20 15.49 -9.70
N HIS A 89 2.19 16.32 -9.44
CA HIS A 89 0.79 15.95 -9.65
C HIS A 89 0.47 15.76 -11.14
N GLN A 90 1.00 16.66 -11.99
CA GLN A 90 0.83 16.57 -13.43
C GLN A 90 1.49 15.29 -13.97
N ARG A 91 2.76 15.04 -13.61
CA ARG A 91 3.53 13.88 -14.08
C ARG A 91 2.90 12.55 -13.64
N LEU A 92 2.39 12.48 -12.43
CA LEU A 92 1.67 11.29 -11.97
C LEU A 92 0.31 11.14 -12.66
N SER A 93 -0.40 12.23 -12.94
CA SER A 93 -1.65 12.20 -13.69
C SER A 93 -1.45 11.69 -15.12
N GLU A 94 -0.39 12.14 -15.78
CA GLU A 94 0.01 11.66 -17.12
C GLU A 94 0.33 10.15 -17.09
N LEU A 95 1.08 9.71 -16.08
CA LEU A 95 1.43 8.29 -15.91
C LEU A 95 0.20 7.39 -15.76
N VAL A 96 -0.75 7.76 -14.90
CA VAL A 96 -1.95 6.93 -14.62
C VAL A 96 -3.13 7.21 -15.54
N GLY A 97 -3.02 8.18 -16.46
CA GLY A 97 -4.06 8.55 -17.41
C GLY A 97 -5.30 9.22 -16.78
N HIS A 98 -5.19 9.76 -15.58
CA HIS A 98 -6.29 10.41 -14.86
C HIS A 98 -5.79 11.58 -14.01
N PRO A 99 -6.57 12.68 -13.89
CA PRO A 99 -6.26 13.78 -12.97
C PRO A 99 -6.11 13.24 -11.54
N SER A 100 -4.93 13.42 -10.99
CA SER A 100 -4.55 12.84 -9.70
C SER A 100 -3.60 13.75 -8.92
N THR A 101 -3.66 13.67 -7.60
CA THR A 101 -2.76 14.38 -6.69
C THR A 101 -2.02 13.40 -5.79
N LEU A 102 -0.76 13.66 -5.51
CA LEU A 102 0.00 12.94 -4.51
C LEU A 102 -0.26 13.57 -3.15
N GLU A 103 -0.83 12.81 -2.22
CA GLU A 103 -1.29 13.29 -0.92
C GLU A 103 -0.53 12.60 0.22
N SER A 104 -0.10 13.38 1.20
CA SER A 104 0.43 12.81 2.45
C SER A 104 -0.71 12.32 3.34
N LEU A 105 -0.41 11.30 4.15
CA LEU A 105 -1.33 10.83 5.19
C LEU A 105 -1.60 11.96 6.18
N LYS A 106 -2.86 12.29 6.36
CA LYS A 106 -3.32 13.27 7.35
C LYS A 106 -3.89 12.51 8.53
N PRO A 107 -3.52 12.86 9.76
CA PRO A 107 -4.19 12.34 10.94
C PRO A 107 -5.70 12.55 10.81
N LEU A 108 -6.50 11.58 11.26
CA LEU A 108 -7.94 11.81 11.38
C LEU A 108 -8.15 12.98 12.32
N ASP A 109 -8.81 14.03 11.84
CA ASP A 109 -9.25 15.09 12.71
C ASP A 109 -10.32 14.58 13.70
N LYS A 110 -10.55 15.31 14.79
CA LYS A 110 -11.52 14.90 15.81
C LYS A 110 -12.95 14.85 15.29
N ALA A 111 -13.25 15.60 14.23
CA ALA A 111 -14.55 15.63 13.56
C ALA A 111 -14.67 14.50 12.52
N GLY A 112 -13.56 13.88 12.09
CA GLY A 112 -13.52 12.89 11.04
C GLY A 112 -13.78 13.45 9.65
N ASP A 113 -13.54 14.74 9.45
CA ASP A 113 -13.86 15.47 8.21
C ASP A 113 -13.05 14.98 7.01
N ASN A 114 -11.86 14.40 7.24
CA ASN A 114 -11.02 13.87 6.17
C ASN A 114 -11.35 12.41 5.80
N ARG A 115 -12.39 11.79 6.36
CA ARG A 115 -12.84 10.44 5.99
C ARG A 115 -13.30 10.32 4.55
N HIS A 116 -13.70 11.41 3.92
CA HIS A 116 -14.09 11.42 2.51
C HIS A 116 -12.94 11.07 1.55
N PHE A 117 -11.69 11.09 1.99
CA PHE A 117 -10.53 10.60 1.21
C PHE A 117 -10.52 9.07 1.04
N TYR A 118 -11.25 8.34 1.91
CA TYR A 118 -11.21 6.89 1.93
C TYR A 118 -12.43 6.31 1.24
N ARG A 119 -12.21 5.34 0.35
CA ARG A 119 -13.30 4.69 -0.38
C ARG A 119 -14.15 3.87 0.56
N ARG A 120 -15.46 4.14 0.57
CA ARG A 120 -16.43 3.32 1.26
C ARG A 120 -16.81 2.10 0.43
N TYR A 121 -17.14 0.99 1.08
CA TYR A 121 -17.87 -0.10 0.43
C TYR A 121 -19.23 0.40 -0.04
N LYS A 122 -19.69 -0.10 -1.21
CA LYS A 122 -20.99 0.29 -1.77
C LYS A 122 -22.08 -0.57 -1.13
N PRO A 123 -22.96 -0.01 -0.30
CA PRO A 123 -23.93 -0.81 0.49
C PRO A 123 -24.99 -1.53 -0.34
N ASN A 124 -25.15 -1.21 -1.63
CA ASN A 124 -26.31 -1.63 -2.42
C ASN A 124 -26.00 -2.72 -3.47
N LYS A 125 -24.79 -3.25 -3.55
CA LYS A 125 -24.45 -4.28 -4.56
C LYS A 125 -24.02 -5.61 -3.96
N HIS A 126 -23.28 -5.60 -2.87
CA HIS A 126 -22.74 -6.80 -2.22
C HIS A 126 -22.56 -6.52 -0.74
N SER A 127 -22.51 -7.57 0.08
CA SER A 127 -22.03 -7.43 1.45
C SER A 127 -20.58 -6.96 1.43
N TRP A 128 -20.12 -6.29 2.47
CA TRP A 128 -18.70 -5.91 2.58
C TRP A 128 -17.77 -7.14 2.45
N LEU A 129 -18.24 -8.33 2.88
CA LEU A 129 -17.53 -9.60 2.73
C LEU A 129 -17.37 -10.01 1.25
N ASP A 130 -18.38 -9.78 0.41
CA ASP A 130 -18.30 -10.12 -1.01
C ASP A 130 -17.32 -9.16 -1.74
N GLU A 131 -17.39 -7.86 -1.43
CA GLU A 131 -16.43 -6.90 -1.97
C GLU A 131 -15.00 -7.18 -1.47
N LEU A 132 -14.85 -7.73 -0.27
CA LEU A 132 -13.58 -8.15 0.28
C LEU A 132 -13.02 -9.37 -0.46
N LYS A 133 -13.86 -10.37 -0.80
CA LYS A 133 -13.46 -11.52 -1.63
C LYS A 133 -12.93 -11.06 -2.98
N ASP A 134 -13.64 -10.13 -3.63
CA ASP A 134 -13.19 -9.53 -4.89
C ASP A 134 -11.87 -8.77 -4.72
N THR A 135 -11.73 -8.04 -3.61
CA THR A 135 -10.51 -7.30 -3.29
C THR A 135 -9.31 -8.22 -3.12
N PHE A 136 -9.48 -9.38 -2.49
CA PHE A 136 -8.43 -10.39 -2.33
C PHE A 136 -8.34 -11.38 -3.49
N ALA A 137 -9.18 -11.23 -4.54
CA ALA A 137 -9.24 -12.16 -5.68
C ALA A 137 -9.37 -13.62 -5.22
N ARG A 138 -10.28 -13.90 -4.27
CA ARG A 138 -10.48 -15.23 -3.71
C ARG A 138 -11.17 -16.17 -4.69
N GLU A 139 -10.64 -17.37 -4.79
CA GLU A 139 -11.27 -18.46 -5.53
C GLU A 139 -12.53 -18.99 -4.80
N PRO A 140 -13.50 -19.57 -5.51
CA PRO A 140 -14.66 -20.19 -4.88
C PRO A 140 -14.25 -21.28 -3.88
N GLY A 141 -14.72 -21.15 -2.64
CA GLY A 141 -14.40 -22.09 -1.55
C GLY A 141 -13.11 -21.80 -0.79
N GLU A 142 -12.33 -20.81 -1.21
CA GLU A 142 -11.14 -20.40 -0.47
C GLU A 142 -11.54 -19.64 0.81
N PRO A 143 -11.01 -20.03 2.00
CA PRO A 143 -11.39 -19.39 3.25
C PRO A 143 -10.89 -17.95 3.31
N LEU A 144 -11.70 -17.07 3.86
CA LEU A 144 -11.28 -15.72 4.21
C LEU A 144 -10.46 -15.74 5.51
N PRO A 145 -9.56 -14.77 5.71
CA PRO A 145 -8.95 -14.53 7.01
C PRO A 145 -10.01 -14.31 8.11
N ASP A 146 -9.64 -14.59 9.35
CA ASP A 146 -10.50 -14.27 10.49
C ASP A 146 -10.57 -12.75 10.71
N PHE A 147 -11.75 -12.18 10.50
CA PHE A 147 -12.02 -10.76 10.68
C PHE A 147 -12.75 -10.44 11.99
N SER A 148 -12.89 -11.40 12.90
CA SER A 148 -13.63 -11.22 14.15
C SER A 148 -13.10 -10.09 15.02
N GLN A 149 -11.81 -9.78 14.89
CA GLN A 149 -11.12 -8.71 15.63
C GLN A 149 -11.03 -7.39 14.86
N MET A 150 -11.62 -7.31 13.66
CA MET A 150 -11.59 -6.06 12.89
C MET A 150 -12.48 -4.99 13.53
N PRO A 151 -11.99 -3.74 13.62
CA PRO A 151 -12.83 -2.63 14.04
C PRO A 151 -14.06 -2.48 13.13
N GLN A 152 -15.21 -2.09 13.71
CA GLN A 152 -16.45 -1.88 12.94
C GLN A 152 -16.24 -0.91 11.76
N GLN A 153 -15.39 0.10 11.94
CA GLN A 153 -15.05 1.06 10.88
C GLN A 153 -14.40 0.42 9.65
N ALA A 154 -13.71 -0.72 9.82
CA ALA A 154 -13.11 -1.45 8.71
C ALA A 154 -14.17 -2.13 7.82
N GLN A 155 -15.40 -2.29 8.30
CA GLN A 155 -16.53 -2.81 7.51
C GLN A 155 -17.16 -1.73 6.63
N ASP A 156 -16.93 -0.45 6.93
CA ASP A 156 -17.47 0.66 6.16
C ASP A 156 -16.53 1.13 5.03
N PHE A 157 -15.23 0.86 5.17
CA PHE A 157 -14.20 1.40 4.27
C PHE A 157 -13.30 0.30 3.71
N VAL A 158 -12.96 0.43 2.44
CA VAL A 158 -11.97 -0.46 1.75
C VAL A 158 -10.57 -0.33 2.35
N THR A 159 -10.23 0.87 2.83
CA THR A 159 -8.99 1.14 3.57
C THR A 159 -9.37 1.84 4.85
N LEU A 160 -8.87 1.36 5.99
CA LEU A 160 -9.19 1.95 7.29
C LEU A 160 -8.79 3.44 7.32
N PRO A 161 -9.72 4.35 7.65
CA PRO A 161 -9.41 5.77 7.77
C PRO A 161 -8.28 6.04 8.76
N GLY A 162 -7.39 6.98 8.41
CA GLY A 162 -6.18 7.28 9.18
C GLY A 162 -4.97 6.44 8.79
N THR A 163 -5.10 5.53 7.81
CA THR A 163 -4.00 4.74 7.27
C THR A 163 -4.09 4.64 5.75
N PHE A 164 -2.98 4.29 5.09
CA PHE A 164 -3.01 3.89 3.68
C PHE A 164 -2.77 2.37 3.51
N PHE A 165 -2.72 1.62 4.59
CA PHE A 165 -2.69 0.15 4.54
C PHE A 165 -4.02 -0.40 4.05
N LEU A 166 -3.97 -1.55 3.38
CA LEU A 166 -5.20 -2.25 2.99
C LEU A 166 -5.72 -3.12 4.13
N VAL A 167 -4.85 -3.88 4.78
CA VAL A 167 -5.23 -4.87 5.82
C VAL A 167 -4.33 -4.76 7.04
N SER A 168 -3.02 -4.86 6.86
CA SER A 168 -2.05 -4.98 7.95
C SER A 168 -0.89 -4.00 7.77
N PRO A 169 -0.39 -3.41 8.87
CA PRO A 169 0.79 -2.56 8.84
C PRO A 169 2.09 -3.35 8.65
N PHE A 170 2.07 -4.67 8.86
CA PHE A 170 3.23 -5.54 8.68
C PHE A 170 2.93 -6.69 7.74
N HIS A 171 3.86 -6.95 6.83
CA HIS A 171 3.87 -8.16 6.03
C HIS A 171 5.23 -8.84 6.19
N ILE A 172 5.21 -10.06 6.69
CA ILE A 172 6.43 -10.85 6.91
C ILE A 172 6.41 -12.05 5.97
N ILE A 173 7.46 -12.19 5.17
CA ILE A 173 7.68 -13.38 4.35
C ILE A 173 8.95 -14.09 4.82
N THR A 174 8.90 -15.41 4.90
CA THR A 174 10.08 -16.19 5.29
C THR A 174 10.88 -16.65 4.08
N THR A 175 12.20 -16.74 4.22
CA THR A 175 13.05 -17.33 3.18
C THR A 175 12.66 -18.78 2.89
N ALA A 176 12.06 -19.49 3.85
CA ALA A 176 11.55 -20.85 3.66
C ALA A 176 10.36 -20.86 2.70
N SER A 177 9.42 -19.92 2.84
CA SER A 177 8.27 -19.76 1.93
C SER A 177 8.73 -19.49 0.49
N VAL A 178 9.66 -18.55 0.31
CA VAL A 178 10.21 -18.23 -1.01
C VAL A 178 10.92 -19.44 -1.64
N ARG A 179 11.72 -20.17 -0.87
CA ARG A 179 12.36 -21.40 -1.35
C ARG A 179 11.36 -22.49 -1.73
N CYS A 180 10.25 -22.61 -1.02
CA CYS A 180 9.19 -23.54 -1.35
C CYS A 180 8.57 -23.20 -2.72
N LEU A 181 8.26 -21.94 -2.97
CA LEU A 181 7.76 -21.46 -4.25
C LEU A 181 8.76 -21.69 -5.39
N GLN A 182 10.05 -21.40 -5.16
CA GLN A 182 11.12 -21.64 -6.14
C GLN A 182 11.23 -23.12 -6.54
N LYS A 183 11.02 -24.04 -5.59
CA LYS A 183 11.02 -25.48 -5.88
C LYS A 183 9.79 -25.91 -6.70
N GLN A 184 8.63 -25.31 -6.42
CA GLN A 184 7.38 -25.66 -7.12
C GLN A 184 7.34 -25.09 -8.54
N LEU A 185 7.86 -23.89 -8.75
CA LEU A 185 7.88 -23.22 -10.04
C LEU A 185 9.25 -22.54 -10.28
N PRO A 186 10.29 -23.34 -10.67
CA PRO A 186 11.65 -22.82 -10.80
C PRO A 186 11.85 -21.77 -11.90
N ALA A 187 10.96 -21.78 -12.91
CA ALA A 187 11.04 -20.84 -14.04
C ALA A 187 10.48 -19.44 -13.69
N ALA A 188 9.80 -19.27 -12.56
CA ALA A 188 9.27 -18.00 -12.16
C ALA A 188 10.33 -17.15 -11.43
N ASP A 189 10.24 -15.84 -11.61
CA ASP A 189 10.99 -14.87 -10.82
C ASP A 189 10.32 -14.66 -9.46
N TRP A 190 10.99 -15.13 -8.41
CA TRP A 190 10.54 -15.05 -7.02
C TRP A 190 11.21 -13.90 -6.26
N ASP A 191 11.33 -12.72 -6.88
CA ASP A 191 11.77 -11.51 -6.20
C ASP A 191 10.80 -11.20 -5.03
N VAL A 192 11.36 -10.98 -3.83
CA VAL A 192 10.57 -10.72 -2.61
C VAL A 192 9.68 -9.49 -2.74
N ARG A 193 10.07 -8.51 -3.56
CA ARG A 193 9.30 -7.29 -3.83
C ARG A 193 7.93 -7.55 -4.46
N ARG A 194 7.74 -8.71 -5.11
CA ARG A 194 6.41 -9.13 -5.63
C ARG A 194 5.38 -9.29 -4.53
N PHE A 195 5.81 -9.64 -3.34
CA PHE A 195 4.96 -9.83 -2.17
C PHE A 195 4.80 -8.54 -1.35
N ARG A 196 5.59 -7.51 -1.63
CA ARG A 196 5.61 -6.22 -0.91
C ARG A 196 5.72 -6.44 0.62
N PRO A 197 6.77 -7.16 1.06
CA PRO A 197 6.99 -7.48 2.48
C PRO A 197 7.24 -6.25 3.30
#